data_7d07e47991350812731195fbbcc26b77
#
_entry.id   7d07e47991350812731195fbbcc26b77
#
_cell.length_a   1.000
_cell.length_b   1.000
_cell.length_c   1.000
_cell.angle_alpha   90.00
_cell.angle_beta   90.00
_cell.angle_gamma   90.00
#
_symmetry.space_group_name_H-M   'P 1'
#
loop_
_entity.id
_entity.type
_entity.pdbx_description
1 polymer ?
#
loop_
_entity_poly.entity_id
_entity_poly.type
_entity_poly.pdbx_seq_one_letter_code
_entity_poly.pdbx_strand_id
1 'polypeptide(L)'
;MATMTHERLLEAGLDMLLRHGYNDLGIQALLQATNTPKGSFYHHFRSKEDFALQVIDRYMEEVHQGLDAALGDRSLPPLDRARRFFELSREKYRRDGYLGCMLGGLGQELSGINPTFAAKIESCFSELTRRIATCLEEARQGGDIPSDADPMELANLLLNCWEGAALRSRLWRDPAPLDRMLDFYFSAAPRPAG
;
A
#
# COMPACT_ATOMS: atom_id res chain seq x y z
N MET A 1 -10.83 26.87 -6.56
CA MET A 1 -11.57 26.58 -5.30
C MET A 1 -12.15 25.16 -5.28
N ALA A 2 -12.88 24.68 -6.29
CA ALA A 2 -13.44 23.32 -6.31
C ALA A 2 -12.38 22.21 -6.15
N THR A 3 -11.28 22.28 -6.90
CA THR A 3 -10.16 21.32 -6.82
C THR A 3 -9.54 21.25 -5.43
N MET A 4 -9.33 22.39 -4.76
CA MET A 4 -8.81 22.44 -3.39
C MET A 4 -9.73 21.79 -2.36
N THR A 5 -11.05 21.85 -2.57
CA THR A 5 -12.03 21.20 -1.67
C THR A 5 -12.04 19.69 -1.89
N HIS A 6 -11.96 19.24 -3.13
CA HIS A 6 -11.88 17.83 -3.49
C HIS A 6 -10.64 17.18 -2.85
N GLU A 7 -9.44 17.74 -3.07
CA GLU A 7 -8.19 17.24 -2.48
C GLU A 7 -8.24 17.19 -0.95
N ARG A 8 -8.73 18.25 -0.31
CA ARG A 8 -8.87 18.30 1.15
C ARG A 8 -9.80 17.20 1.69
N LEU A 9 -10.88 16.89 0.97
CA LEU A 9 -11.79 15.79 1.33
C LEU A 9 -11.10 14.44 1.17
N LEU A 10 -10.33 14.22 0.10
CA LEU A 10 -9.58 12.98 -0.10
C LEU A 10 -8.49 12.77 0.96
N GLU A 11 -7.73 13.81 1.31
CA GLU A 11 -6.71 13.74 2.37
C GLU A 11 -7.32 13.40 3.74
N ALA A 12 -8.41 14.08 4.13
CA ALA A 12 -9.12 13.77 5.37
C ALA A 12 -9.73 12.35 5.33
N GLY A 13 -10.25 11.95 4.18
CA GLY A 13 -10.78 10.60 3.96
C GLY A 13 -9.71 9.53 4.09
N LEU A 14 -8.50 9.79 3.62
CA LEU A 14 -7.37 8.87 3.74
C LEU A 14 -7.03 8.61 5.22
N ASP A 15 -6.89 9.66 6.03
CA ASP A 15 -6.64 9.51 7.47
C ASP A 15 -7.78 8.76 8.18
N MET A 16 -9.04 9.09 7.85
CA MET A 16 -10.20 8.43 8.46
C MET A 16 -10.30 6.95 8.07
N LEU A 17 -10.08 6.59 6.80
CA LEU A 17 -10.10 5.19 6.34
C LEU A 17 -8.96 4.38 6.96
N LEU A 18 -7.76 4.94 7.08
CA LEU A 18 -6.63 4.27 7.74
C LEU A 18 -6.91 3.99 9.22
N ARG A 19 -7.55 4.93 9.92
CA ARG A 19 -7.79 4.81 11.38
C ARG A 19 -9.01 3.97 11.71
N HIS A 20 -10.10 4.16 10.99
CA HIS A 20 -11.43 3.69 11.37
C HIS A 20 -12.03 2.68 10.40
N GLY A 21 -11.47 2.53 9.20
CA GLY A 21 -12.04 1.70 8.14
C GLY A 21 -13.24 2.36 7.44
N TYR A 22 -13.83 1.62 6.53
CA TYR A 22 -14.92 2.12 5.69
C TYR A 22 -16.27 2.18 6.44
N ASN A 23 -16.59 1.18 7.26
CA ASN A 23 -17.90 1.12 7.93
C ASN A 23 -18.07 2.29 8.88
N ASP A 24 -17.03 2.64 9.63
CA ASP A 24 -17.03 3.74 10.60
C ASP A 24 -16.78 5.12 9.95
N LEU A 25 -16.48 5.18 8.66
CA LEU A 25 -16.36 6.43 7.93
C LEU A 25 -17.72 7.15 7.87
N GLY A 26 -17.90 8.17 8.70
CA GLY A 26 -19.09 9.02 8.71
C GLY A 26 -18.94 10.25 7.80
N ILE A 27 -19.79 10.41 6.79
CA ILE A 27 -19.76 11.59 5.90
C ILE A 27 -19.92 12.89 6.69
N GLN A 28 -20.77 12.92 7.73
CA GLN A 28 -20.93 14.13 8.57
C GLN A 28 -19.65 14.48 9.33
N ALA A 29 -18.95 13.47 9.89
CA ALA A 29 -17.68 13.68 10.57
C ALA A 29 -16.60 14.22 9.62
N LEU A 30 -16.53 13.68 8.39
CA LEU A 30 -15.65 14.16 7.34
C LEU A 30 -15.92 15.63 6.99
N LEU A 31 -17.19 15.99 6.81
CA LEU A 31 -17.61 17.37 6.48
C LEU A 31 -17.26 18.34 7.61
N GLN A 32 -17.45 17.94 8.86
CA GLN A 32 -17.06 18.74 10.03
C GLN A 32 -15.54 18.91 10.10
N ALA A 33 -14.76 17.83 9.96
CA ALA A 33 -13.31 17.86 10.02
C ALA A 33 -12.70 18.74 8.92
N THR A 34 -13.35 18.81 7.75
CA THR A 34 -12.88 19.58 6.60
C THR A 34 -13.56 20.96 6.46
N ASN A 35 -14.45 21.32 7.38
CA ASN A 35 -15.28 22.52 7.27
C ASN A 35 -15.93 22.68 5.87
N THR A 36 -16.51 21.58 5.37
CA THR A 36 -17.09 21.52 4.02
C THR A 36 -18.61 21.40 4.10
N PRO A 37 -19.39 22.23 3.38
CA PRO A 37 -20.84 22.08 3.29
C PRO A 37 -21.25 20.76 2.66
N LYS A 38 -22.36 20.17 3.14
CA LYS A 38 -22.88 18.88 2.63
C LYS A 38 -23.10 18.88 1.10
N GLY A 39 -23.61 19.97 0.54
CA GLY A 39 -23.81 20.10 -0.90
C GLY A 39 -22.52 20.01 -1.71
N SER A 40 -21.38 20.49 -1.17
CA SER A 40 -20.09 20.40 -1.83
C SER A 40 -19.59 18.96 -1.94
N PHE A 41 -19.85 18.12 -0.95
CA PHE A 41 -19.48 16.70 -1.03
C PHE A 41 -20.17 16.02 -2.22
N TYR A 42 -21.49 16.13 -2.31
CA TYR A 42 -22.26 15.50 -3.39
C TYR A 42 -22.08 16.17 -4.76
N HIS A 43 -21.41 17.31 -4.81
CA HIS A 43 -20.94 17.90 -6.06
C HIS A 43 -19.70 17.15 -6.58
N HIS A 44 -18.84 16.61 -5.70
CA HIS A 44 -17.60 15.89 -6.05
C HIS A 44 -17.76 14.38 -6.12
N PHE A 45 -18.60 13.80 -5.24
CA PHE A 45 -18.71 12.36 -5.06
C PHE A 45 -20.17 11.91 -5.13
N ARG A 46 -20.44 10.88 -5.94
CA ARG A 46 -21.80 10.34 -6.15
C ARG A 46 -22.35 9.64 -4.90
N SER A 47 -21.44 9.01 -4.13
CA SER A 47 -21.78 8.22 -2.94
C SER A 47 -20.59 8.12 -1.99
N LYS A 48 -20.79 7.55 -0.79
CA LYS A 48 -19.72 7.17 0.13
C LYS A 48 -18.75 6.14 -0.52
N GLU A 49 -19.28 5.21 -1.30
CA GLU A 49 -18.50 4.22 -2.03
C GLU A 49 -17.61 4.88 -3.08
N ASP A 50 -18.16 5.74 -3.93
CA ASP A 50 -17.42 6.50 -4.94
C ASP A 50 -16.31 7.34 -4.28
N PHE A 51 -16.61 8.00 -3.16
CA PHE A 51 -15.62 8.73 -2.38
C PHE A 51 -14.47 7.83 -1.90
N ALA A 52 -14.80 6.68 -1.30
CA ALA A 52 -13.78 5.78 -0.76
C ALA A 52 -12.92 5.14 -1.86
N LEU A 53 -13.49 4.84 -3.04
CA LEU A 53 -12.74 4.38 -4.21
C LEU A 53 -11.74 5.45 -4.68
N GLN A 54 -12.13 6.73 -4.71
CA GLN A 54 -11.22 7.83 -5.05
C GLN A 54 -10.16 8.06 -3.96
N VAL A 55 -10.46 7.80 -2.69
CA VAL A 55 -9.44 7.80 -1.61
C VAL A 55 -8.42 6.68 -1.81
N ILE A 56 -8.86 5.49 -2.28
CA ILE A 56 -7.93 4.41 -2.65
C ILE A 56 -7.02 4.85 -3.80
N ASP A 57 -7.56 5.52 -4.83
CA ASP A 57 -6.74 6.05 -5.92
C ASP A 57 -5.70 7.05 -5.40
N ARG A 58 -6.10 7.97 -4.54
CA ARG A 58 -5.19 8.97 -3.92
C ARG A 58 -4.10 8.29 -3.07
N TYR A 59 -4.44 7.24 -2.32
CA TYR A 59 -3.46 6.42 -1.59
C TYR A 59 -2.47 5.75 -2.54
N MET A 60 -2.95 5.19 -3.65
CA MET A 60 -2.10 4.53 -4.64
C MET A 60 -1.16 5.50 -5.36
N GLU A 61 -1.53 6.77 -5.55
CA GLU A 61 -0.61 7.79 -6.07
C GLU A 61 0.63 7.95 -5.17
N GLU A 62 0.46 8.00 -3.84
CA GLU A 62 1.57 8.05 -2.89
C GLU A 62 2.43 6.78 -2.93
N VAL A 63 1.79 5.62 -3.01
CA VAL A 63 2.48 4.33 -3.11
C VAL A 63 3.28 4.25 -4.41
N HIS A 64 2.72 4.69 -5.54
CA HIS A 64 3.40 4.73 -6.84
C HIS A 64 4.61 5.66 -6.81
N GLN A 65 4.50 6.84 -6.21
CA GLN A 65 5.64 7.75 -6.04
C GLN A 65 6.78 7.09 -5.23
N GLY A 66 6.43 6.35 -4.16
CA GLY A 66 7.39 5.58 -3.37
C GLY A 66 8.05 4.46 -4.17
N LEU A 67 7.27 3.74 -5.00
CA LEU A 67 7.80 2.72 -5.91
C LEU A 67 8.72 3.33 -6.96
N ASP A 68 8.32 4.42 -7.61
CA ASP A 68 9.13 5.10 -8.63
C ASP A 68 10.47 5.56 -8.05
N ALA A 69 10.44 6.14 -6.86
CA ALA A 69 11.66 6.59 -6.18
C ALA A 69 12.59 5.44 -5.80
N ALA A 70 12.05 4.33 -5.28
CA ALA A 70 12.85 3.21 -4.80
C ALA A 70 13.31 2.29 -5.95
N LEU A 71 12.36 1.81 -6.79
CA LEU A 71 12.68 0.87 -7.87
C LEU A 71 13.42 1.54 -9.03
N GLY A 72 13.28 2.86 -9.20
CA GLY A 72 13.97 3.65 -10.23
C GLY A 72 15.41 4.02 -9.88
N ASP A 73 15.85 3.86 -8.64
CA ASP A 73 17.21 4.22 -8.22
C ASP A 73 18.24 3.22 -8.77
N ARG A 74 18.77 3.51 -9.96
CA ARG A 74 19.75 2.67 -10.64
C ARG A 74 21.14 2.68 -10.00
N SER A 75 21.36 3.47 -8.94
CA SER A 75 22.59 3.41 -8.16
C SER A 75 22.65 2.20 -7.23
N LEU A 76 21.51 1.54 -6.98
CA LEU A 76 21.37 0.37 -6.14
C LEU A 76 21.14 -0.91 -6.96
N PRO A 77 21.64 -2.07 -6.50
CA PRO A 77 21.28 -3.38 -7.04
C PRO A 77 19.76 -3.61 -7.00
N PRO A 78 19.19 -4.45 -7.89
CA PRO A 78 17.75 -4.67 -7.96
C PRO A 78 17.11 -5.14 -6.65
N LEU A 79 17.74 -6.08 -5.93
CA LEU A 79 17.22 -6.56 -4.64
C LEU A 79 17.20 -5.45 -3.58
N ASP A 80 18.23 -4.60 -3.55
CA ASP A 80 18.30 -3.46 -2.62
C ASP A 80 17.24 -2.41 -2.95
N ARG A 81 16.93 -2.20 -4.23
CA ARG A 81 15.82 -1.31 -4.66
C ARG A 81 14.47 -1.85 -4.16
N ALA A 82 14.22 -3.15 -4.34
CA ALA A 82 13.01 -3.79 -3.83
C ALA A 82 12.93 -3.66 -2.30
N ARG A 83 14.00 -3.99 -1.58
CA ARG A 83 14.09 -3.83 -0.12
C ARG A 83 13.83 -2.38 0.31
N ARG A 84 14.45 -1.43 -0.38
CA ARG A 84 14.33 0.01 -0.08
C ARG A 84 12.89 0.52 -0.11
N PHE A 85 12.08 0.05 -1.05
CA PHE A 85 10.65 0.40 -1.11
C PHE A 85 9.93 0.01 0.19
N PHE A 86 10.14 -1.18 0.69
CA PHE A 86 9.50 -1.65 1.93
C PHE A 86 10.07 -0.97 3.17
N GLU A 87 11.36 -0.64 3.20
CA GLU A 87 11.96 0.15 4.28
C GLU A 87 11.35 1.55 4.36
N LEU A 88 11.14 2.22 3.23
CA LEU A 88 10.46 3.52 3.18
C LEU A 88 9.00 3.41 3.63
N SER A 89 8.31 2.35 3.24
CA SER A 89 6.94 2.07 3.67
C SER A 89 6.86 1.82 5.18
N ARG A 90 7.81 1.07 5.74
CA ARG A 90 7.95 0.86 7.20
C ARG A 90 8.14 2.19 7.94
N GLU A 91 9.02 3.08 7.44
CA GLU A 91 9.23 4.40 8.04
C GLU A 91 7.97 5.27 7.99
N LYS A 92 7.20 5.19 6.89
CA LYS A 92 5.89 5.83 6.80
C LYS A 92 4.95 5.28 7.87
N TYR A 93 4.83 3.95 7.99
CA TYR A 93 3.97 3.35 9.01
C TYR A 93 4.36 3.77 10.43
N ARG A 94 5.66 3.87 10.72
CA ARG A 94 6.17 4.36 12.02
C ARG A 94 5.72 5.79 12.29
N ARG A 95 5.87 6.70 11.32
CA ARG A 95 5.46 8.11 11.44
C ARG A 95 3.96 8.25 11.65
N ASP A 96 3.18 7.43 10.97
CA ASP A 96 1.72 7.44 11.01
C ASP A 96 1.15 6.68 12.24
N GLY A 97 2.01 6.22 13.17
CA GLY A 97 1.61 5.50 14.39
C GLY A 97 1.21 4.05 14.14
N TYR A 98 1.85 3.39 13.17
CA TYR A 98 1.62 1.99 12.81
C TYR A 98 0.18 1.69 12.38
N LEU A 99 -0.39 2.52 11.52
CA LEU A 99 -1.74 2.27 10.98
C LEU A 99 -1.78 1.10 9.99
N GLY A 100 -0.63 0.70 9.45
CA GLY A 100 -0.51 -0.42 8.52
C GLY A 100 -0.90 -0.06 7.08
N CYS A 101 -1.19 -1.10 6.29
CA CYS A 101 -1.61 -0.94 4.90
C CYS A 101 -3.12 -0.68 4.81
N MET A 102 -3.51 0.38 4.10
CA MET A 102 -4.93 0.69 3.88
C MET A 102 -5.61 -0.38 3.03
N LEU A 103 -4.94 -0.88 1.98
CA LEU A 103 -5.51 -1.91 1.10
C LEU A 103 -5.79 -3.20 1.88
N GLY A 104 -4.83 -3.64 2.71
CA GLY A 104 -4.99 -4.83 3.56
C GLY A 104 -6.13 -4.66 4.57
N GLY A 105 -6.25 -3.48 5.20
CA GLY A 105 -7.34 -3.16 6.12
C GLY A 105 -8.71 -3.19 5.44
N LEU A 106 -8.87 -2.47 4.35
CA LEU A 106 -10.12 -2.43 3.57
C LEU A 106 -10.43 -3.78 2.91
N GLY A 107 -9.41 -4.53 2.48
CA GLY A 107 -9.57 -5.87 1.94
C GLY A 107 -10.18 -6.83 2.95
N GLN A 108 -9.71 -6.82 4.20
CA GLN A 108 -10.29 -7.63 5.27
C GLN A 108 -11.72 -7.20 5.63
N GLU A 109 -12.01 -5.90 5.58
CA GLU A 109 -13.32 -5.36 5.94
C GLU A 109 -14.39 -5.60 4.86
N LEU A 110 -14.03 -5.48 3.58
CA LEU A 110 -14.99 -5.28 2.49
C LEU A 110 -15.00 -6.37 1.43
N SER A 111 -13.95 -7.17 1.27
CA SER A 111 -13.85 -8.14 0.15
C SER A 111 -14.97 -9.18 0.14
N GLY A 112 -15.47 -9.58 1.31
CA GLY A 112 -16.56 -10.55 1.43
C GLY A 112 -17.97 -9.98 1.21
N ILE A 113 -18.13 -8.66 1.18
CA ILE A 113 -19.44 -8.00 1.17
C ILE A 113 -19.63 -7.00 0.02
N ASN A 114 -18.56 -6.54 -0.60
CA ASN A 114 -18.62 -5.57 -1.69
C ASN A 114 -17.65 -5.95 -2.83
N PRO A 115 -18.16 -6.51 -3.95
CA PRO A 115 -17.31 -6.94 -5.07
C PRO A 115 -16.58 -5.80 -5.77
N THR A 116 -17.09 -4.56 -5.73
CA THR A 116 -16.42 -3.39 -6.31
C THR A 116 -15.12 -3.09 -5.57
N PHE A 117 -15.17 -3.08 -4.24
CA PHE A 117 -13.96 -2.92 -3.43
C PHE A 117 -13.00 -4.10 -3.57
N ALA A 118 -13.51 -5.33 -3.58
CA ALA A 118 -12.69 -6.53 -3.77
C ALA A 118 -11.88 -6.43 -5.08
N ALA A 119 -12.54 -6.12 -6.18
CA ALA A 119 -11.90 -5.98 -7.50
C ALA A 119 -10.90 -4.81 -7.53
N LYS A 120 -11.24 -3.66 -6.92
CA LYS A 120 -10.35 -2.49 -6.84
C LYS A 120 -9.08 -2.80 -6.07
N ILE A 121 -9.22 -3.39 -4.88
CA ILE A 121 -8.09 -3.71 -3.99
C ILE A 121 -7.18 -4.77 -4.65
N GLU A 122 -7.78 -5.82 -5.23
CA GLU A 122 -7.02 -6.83 -5.98
C GLU A 122 -6.24 -6.22 -7.15
N SER A 123 -6.86 -5.33 -7.91
CA SER A 123 -6.18 -4.60 -8.99
C SER A 123 -4.96 -3.81 -8.48
N CYS A 124 -5.08 -3.16 -7.32
CA CYS A 124 -3.97 -2.44 -6.70
C CYS A 124 -2.84 -3.40 -6.29
N PHE A 125 -3.15 -4.52 -5.63
CA PHE A 125 -2.14 -5.51 -5.25
C PHE A 125 -1.49 -6.16 -6.47
N SER A 126 -2.25 -6.52 -7.49
CA SER A 126 -1.72 -7.06 -8.76
C SER A 126 -0.75 -6.09 -9.45
N GLU A 127 -1.03 -4.79 -9.41
CA GLU A 127 -0.14 -3.76 -9.95
C GLU A 127 1.16 -3.66 -9.16
N LEU A 128 1.09 -3.61 -7.82
CA LEU A 128 2.26 -3.60 -6.93
C LEU A 128 3.14 -4.83 -7.17
N THR A 129 2.53 -6.02 -7.19
CA THR A 129 3.21 -7.28 -7.46
C THR A 129 3.97 -7.23 -8.78
N ARG A 130 3.32 -6.79 -9.87
CA ARG A 130 3.94 -6.73 -11.19
C ARG A 130 5.14 -5.78 -11.23
N ARG A 131 5.05 -4.62 -10.58
CA ARG A 131 6.16 -3.66 -10.49
C ARG A 131 7.34 -4.21 -9.70
N ILE A 132 7.09 -4.87 -8.59
CA ILE A 132 8.12 -5.55 -7.78
C ILE A 132 8.73 -6.70 -8.59
N ALA A 133 7.91 -7.53 -9.25
CA ALA A 133 8.37 -8.64 -10.10
C ALA A 133 9.29 -8.17 -11.22
N THR A 134 9.02 -7.01 -11.85
CA THR A 134 9.92 -6.42 -12.85
C THR A 134 11.30 -6.12 -12.26
N CYS A 135 11.37 -5.61 -11.04
CA CYS A 135 12.63 -5.36 -10.35
C CYS A 135 13.37 -6.68 -10.00
N LEU A 136 12.63 -7.70 -9.56
CA LEU A 136 13.18 -9.03 -9.25
C LEU A 136 13.63 -9.76 -10.53
N GLU A 137 13.01 -9.52 -11.68
CA GLU A 137 13.48 -10.03 -12.97
C GLU A 137 14.85 -9.43 -13.33
N GLU A 138 15.08 -8.15 -13.07
CA GLU A 138 16.41 -7.56 -13.21
C GLU A 138 17.44 -8.23 -12.30
N ALA A 139 17.06 -8.58 -11.06
CA ALA A 139 17.91 -9.32 -10.12
C ALA A 139 18.22 -10.73 -10.63
N ARG A 140 17.24 -11.42 -11.24
CA ARG A 140 17.43 -12.73 -11.85
C ARG A 140 18.40 -12.67 -13.04
N GLN A 141 18.24 -11.67 -13.91
CA GLN A 141 19.13 -11.46 -15.06
C GLN A 141 20.56 -11.09 -14.62
N GLY A 142 20.69 -10.37 -13.50
CA GLY A 142 21.98 -10.03 -12.88
C GLY A 142 22.65 -11.17 -12.13
N GLY A 143 21.95 -12.29 -11.89
CA GLY A 143 22.46 -13.42 -11.14
C GLY A 143 22.35 -13.27 -9.61
N ASP A 144 21.62 -12.28 -9.11
CA ASP A 144 21.41 -12.07 -7.67
C ASP A 144 20.40 -13.07 -7.07
N ILE A 145 19.54 -13.65 -7.92
CA ILE A 145 18.63 -14.76 -7.58
C ILE A 145 18.74 -15.87 -8.63
N PRO A 146 18.39 -17.15 -8.31
CA PRO A 146 18.51 -18.27 -9.22
C PRO A 146 17.80 -18.05 -10.55
N SER A 147 18.37 -18.59 -11.63
CA SER A 147 17.83 -18.46 -12.98
C SER A 147 16.48 -19.16 -13.18
N ASP A 148 16.16 -20.15 -12.34
CA ASP A 148 14.90 -20.89 -12.31
C ASP A 148 13.85 -20.30 -11.36
N ALA A 149 14.18 -19.24 -10.61
CA ALA A 149 13.23 -18.55 -9.75
C ALA A 149 12.19 -17.80 -10.60
N ASP A 150 10.92 -17.85 -10.18
CA ASP A 150 9.85 -17.06 -10.77
C ASP A 150 9.74 -15.70 -10.05
N PRO A 151 10.07 -14.57 -10.70
CA PRO A 151 10.00 -13.24 -10.10
C PRO A 151 8.58 -12.85 -9.68
N MET A 152 7.54 -13.35 -10.36
CA MET A 152 6.16 -13.07 -10.02
C MET A 152 5.75 -13.78 -8.73
N GLU A 153 6.12 -15.05 -8.57
CA GLU A 153 5.85 -15.80 -7.33
C GLU A 153 6.62 -15.20 -6.15
N LEU A 154 7.88 -14.80 -6.35
CA LEU A 154 8.66 -14.11 -5.32
C LEU A 154 8.03 -12.79 -4.92
N ALA A 155 7.58 -11.97 -5.88
CA ALA A 155 6.92 -10.71 -5.59
C ALA A 155 5.60 -10.91 -4.84
N ASN A 156 4.79 -11.90 -5.24
CA ASN A 156 3.56 -12.27 -4.53
C ASN A 156 3.86 -12.69 -3.08
N LEU A 157 4.84 -13.55 -2.89
CA LEU A 157 5.24 -13.99 -1.56
C LEU A 157 5.71 -12.83 -0.68
N LEU A 158 6.53 -11.93 -1.24
CA LEU A 158 7.01 -10.75 -0.54
C LEU A 158 5.85 -9.87 -0.08
N LEU A 159 4.90 -9.59 -0.97
CA LEU A 159 3.76 -8.73 -0.65
C LEU A 159 2.82 -9.39 0.36
N ASN A 160 2.55 -10.70 0.25
CA ASN A 160 1.74 -11.45 1.21
C ASN A 160 2.39 -11.47 2.61
N CYS A 161 3.70 -11.67 2.69
CA CYS A 161 4.44 -11.62 3.95
C CYS A 161 4.42 -10.20 4.55
N TRP A 162 4.54 -9.17 3.69
CA TRP A 162 4.46 -7.77 4.10
C TRP A 162 3.12 -7.43 4.74
N GLU A 163 2.00 -7.82 4.12
CA GLU A 163 0.66 -7.56 4.66
C GLU A 163 0.44 -8.23 6.02
N GLY A 164 0.90 -9.46 6.18
CA GLY A 164 0.88 -10.15 7.48
C GLY A 164 1.73 -9.45 8.55
N ALA A 165 2.94 -9.00 8.18
CA ALA A 165 3.83 -8.27 9.08
C ALA A 165 3.26 -6.87 9.42
N ALA A 166 2.65 -6.18 8.46
CA ALA A 166 2.01 -4.87 8.65
C ALA A 166 0.84 -4.96 9.65
N LEU A 167 0.00 -5.99 9.54
CA LEU A 167 -1.05 -6.27 10.52
C LEU A 167 -0.47 -6.48 11.92
N ARG A 168 0.58 -7.30 12.06
CA ARG A 168 1.22 -7.57 13.36
C ARG A 168 1.87 -6.31 13.93
N SER A 169 2.50 -5.49 13.08
CA SER A 169 3.09 -4.22 13.47
C SER A 169 2.02 -3.23 13.99
N ARG A 170 0.85 -3.19 13.35
CA ARG A 170 -0.30 -2.39 13.80
C ARG A 170 -0.78 -2.83 15.18
N LEU A 171 -0.89 -4.15 15.44
CA LEU A 171 -1.35 -4.69 16.73
C LEU A 171 -0.35 -4.41 17.86
N TRP A 172 0.95 -4.50 17.57
CA TRP A 172 2.00 -4.32 18.58
C TRP A 172 2.44 -2.87 18.75
N ARG A 173 2.11 -2.01 17.78
CA ARG A 173 2.63 -0.64 17.69
C ARG A 173 4.16 -0.61 17.66
N ASP A 174 4.76 -1.54 16.92
CA ASP A 174 6.19 -1.83 16.89
C ASP A 174 6.63 -2.23 15.49
N PRO A 175 7.79 -1.77 14.96
CA PRO A 175 8.30 -2.13 13.65
C PRO A 175 8.84 -3.57 13.55
N ALA A 176 9.12 -4.22 14.69
CA ALA A 176 9.81 -5.52 14.71
C ALA A 176 9.22 -6.61 13.80
N PRO A 177 7.89 -6.74 13.62
CA PRO A 177 7.35 -7.69 12.65
C PRO A 177 7.78 -7.41 11.21
N LEU A 178 7.82 -6.13 10.81
CA LEU A 178 8.25 -5.70 9.49
C LEU A 178 9.75 -5.91 9.30
N ASP A 179 10.57 -5.52 10.29
CA ASP A 179 12.01 -5.69 10.25
C ASP A 179 12.40 -7.15 10.07
N ARG A 180 11.85 -8.03 10.92
CA ARG A 180 12.12 -9.47 10.87
C ARG A 180 11.70 -10.10 9.55
N MET A 181 10.57 -9.68 9.00
CA MET A 181 10.08 -10.16 7.71
C MET A 181 11.04 -9.75 6.59
N LEU A 182 11.44 -8.47 6.54
CA LEU A 182 12.38 -7.98 5.54
C LEU A 182 13.75 -8.68 5.64
N ASP A 183 14.30 -8.80 6.86
CA ASP A 183 15.57 -9.46 7.06
C ASP A 183 15.50 -10.94 6.65
N PHE A 184 14.43 -11.65 7.03
CA PHE A 184 14.24 -13.03 6.62
C PHE A 184 14.11 -13.17 5.09
N TYR A 185 13.21 -12.40 4.46
CA TYR A 185 12.97 -12.50 3.03
C TYR A 185 14.23 -12.22 2.20
N PHE A 186 14.90 -11.11 2.46
CA PHE A 186 16.09 -10.70 1.68
C PHE A 186 17.38 -11.47 2.06
N SER A 187 17.42 -12.13 3.21
CA SER A 187 18.52 -13.05 3.55
C SER A 187 18.28 -14.47 3.04
N ALA A 188 17.03 -14.91 2.99
CA ALA A 188 16.61 -16.23 2.53
C ALA A 188 16.19 -16.23 1.04
N ALA A 189 16.12 -15.07 0.40
CA ALA A 189 15.93 -15.01 -1.05
C ALA A 189 16.96 -15.96 -1.69
N PRO A 190 16.52 -16.89 -2.54
CA PRO A 190 17.42 -17.90 -3.08
C PRO A 190 18.63 -17.20 -3.70
N ARG A 191 19.80 -17.43 -3.13
CA ARG A 191 21.07 -16.99 -3.73
C ARG A 191 21.55 -18.09 -4.66
N PRO A 192 22.18 -17.74 -5.79
CA PRO A 192 22.82 -18.75 -6.63
C PRO A 192 23.77 -19.59 -5.76
N ALA A 193 23.73 -20.91 -5.94
CA ALA A 193 24.73 -21.79 -5.35
C ALA A 193 26.08 -21.34 -5.89
N GLY A 194 27.00 -20.92 -5.01
CA GLY A 194 28.34 -20.47 -5.36
C GLY A 194 29.18 -21.62 -5.94
#